data_3b0c9fe509c3da8677cba88777b4c40c
#
_entry.id   3b0c9fe509c3da8677cba88777b4c40c
#
_cell.length_a   1.000
_cell.length_b   1.000
_cell.length_c   1.000
_cell.angle_alpha   90.00
_cell.angle_beta   90.00
_cell.angle_gamma   90.00
#
_symmetry.space_group_name_H-M   'P 1'
#
loop_
_entity.id
_entity.type
_entity.pdbx_description
1 polymer ?
#
loop_
_entity_poly.entity_id
_entity_poly.type
_entity_poly.pdbx_seq_one_letter_code
_entity_poly.pdbx_strand_id
1 'polypeptide(L)'
;MFHASTALIAAAEEEAATYDVAFVPPEGVLVILGFTMVLVFMTLIMTKRLTPMVALILVPTAFGLFAGAGLGLGDMILDSIGTMAPTAALLMFAIMFFGIMIDVGLFDPLIRLITRVLGDDPAKVVLGTAILAGAVSLDGDGSTTFIITTSAMLPIYLRLGMSPVVLTCVAGLMNGTLNIVPWGGPTVRAATALGVQPTEIFVPMLPALGAGIVVTLGFAWLLGLGERRRLGRIDADGRLTGADGGVLSSVPRIFRGAELKPGARASLRTGNLVVVAGGHAPVAAGSVDPADTAMADTMLDPARPTLRPRLIWFNLLLTVAVMVLLVIDILPLPYVFMVGAGIALVVNFRGIKDQAPEIVAHAPSIVGVVSMVIAAGVLVGVLSGTGMVDAMATWITNVLPPALGPFLAPITGVLSIPFTFFMSNDAFYFGILPVLAQSAANFGIDPVEMARASITGQPVHLQSPLVPAILLLVSLAGVNLGDHHRKVLWRAVIVSLVMLGIGILVGAVPFFVAQ
;
A
#
# COMPACT_ATOMS: atom_id res chain seq x y z
N MET A 1 24.40 -28.73 27.38
CA MET A 1 24.51 -27.73 26.32
C MET A 1 23.31 -26.75 26.26
N PHE A 2 22.26 -26.96 27.06
CA PHE A 2 21.04 -26.14 27.11
C PHE A 2 21.07 -24.98 28.14
N HIS A 3 22.06 -24.92 29.04
CA HIS A 3 22.17 -23.85 30.06
C HIS A 3 23.05 -22.65 29.66
N ALA A 4 23.80 -22.76 28.54
CA ALA A 4 24.59 -21.63 28.05
C ALA A 4 23.79 -20.65 27.17
N SER A 5 22.68 -21.15 26.57
CA SER A 5 21.82 -20.32 25.69
C SER A 5 20.95 -19.31 26.46
N THR A 6 20.48 -19.72 27.66
CA THR A 6 19.60 -18.86 28.49
C THR A 6 20.37 -17.71 29.15
N ALA A 7 21.67 -17.92 29.45
CA ALA A 7 22.51 -16.88 30.03
C ALA A 7 22.95 -15.80 28.99
N LEU A 8 23.06 -16.19 27.70
CA LEU A 8 23.34 -15.24 26.62
C LEU A 8 22.10 -14.42 26.22
N ILE A 9 20.91 -14.99 26.36
CA ILE A 9 19.64 -14.26 26.11
C ILE A 9 19.36 -13.29 27.26
N ALA A 10 19.64 -13.67 28.53
CA ALA A 10 19.50 -12.78 29.67
C ALA A 10 20.55 -11.65 29.73
N ALA A 11 21.70 -11.81 29.07
CA ALA A 11 22.73 -10.76 28.98
C ALA A 11 22.49 -9.78 27.82
N ALA A 12 21.56 -10.09 26.92
CA ALA A 12 21.14 -9.17 25.83
C ALA A 12 19.94 -8.27 26.21
N GLU A 13 19.36 -8.48 27.40
CA GLU A 13 18.15 -7.76 27.83
C GLU A 13 18.41 -6.51 28.69
N GLU A 14 19.65 -6.09 28.92
CA GLU A 14 19.91 -4.97 29.84
C GLU A 14 21.10 -4.08 29.46
N GLU A 15 21.09 -3.60 28.21
CA GLU A 15 21.75 -2.34 27.89
C GLU A 15 20.69 -1.37 27.36
N ALA A 16 19.80 -0.93 28.25
CA ALA A 16 18.98 0.24 27.98
C ALA A 16 19.95 1.39 27.66
N ALA A 17 19.98 1.81 26.40
CA ALA A 17 20.84 2.89 25.96
C ALA A 17 20.57 4.12 26.84
N THR A 18 21.51 4.45 27.72
CA THR A 18 21.42 5.63 28.57
C THR A 18 21.83 6.84 27.75
N TYR A 19 20.82 7.53 27.21
CA TYR A 19 21.05 8.77 26.46
C TYR A 19 21.44 9.92 27.39
N ASP A 20 22.26 10.85 26.91
CA ASP A 20 22.62 12.08 27.64
C ASP A 20 21.44 13.07 27.63
N VAL A 21 20.47 12.86 28.56
CA VAL A 21 19.27 13.69 28.68
C VAL A 21 19.52 14.88 29.59
N ALA A 22 19.00 16.05 29.23
CA ALA A 22 19.15 17.28 30.02
C ALA A 22 18.35 17.24 31.33
N PHE A 23 17.15 16.63 31.31
CA PHE A 23 16.30 16.39 32.47
C PHE A 23 15.22 15.36 32.10
N VAL A 24 14.61 14.74 33.12
CA VAL A 24 13.49 13.79 32.93
C VAL A 24 12.21 14.44 33.45
N PRO A 25 11.23 14.76 32.58
CA PRO A 25 9.96 15.31 32.99
C PRO A 25 9.14 14.30 33.82
N PRO A 26 8.21 14.76 34.67
CA PRO A 26 7.23 13.88 35.30
C PRO A 26 6.38 13.14 34.26
N GLU A 27 5.95 11.92 34.59
CA GLU A 27 5.17 11.07 33.69
C GLU A 27 3.94 11.78 33.08
N GLY A 28 3.18 12.54 33.89
CA GLY A 28 2.03 13.30 33.40
C GLY A 28 2.38 14.36 32.34
N VAL A 29 3.60 14.93 32.40
CA VAL A 29 4.09 15.88 31.40
C VAL A 29 4.44 15.14 30.12
N LEU A 30 5.08 13.97 30.21
CA LEU A 30 5.39 13.12 29.04
C LEU A 30 4.11 12.67 28.33
N VAL A 31 3.06 12.32 29.08
CA VAL A 31 1.73 11.99 28.52
C VAL A 31 1.17 13.16 27.69
N ILE A 32 1.17 14.37 28.29
CA ILE A 32 0.65 15.57 27.61
C ILE A 32 1.50 15.90 26.38
N LEU A 33 2.83 15.85 26.47
CA LEU A 33 3.73 16.13 25.37
C LEU A 33 3.53 15.11 24.25
N GLY A 34 3.45 13.81 24.56
CA GLY A 34 3.26 12.76 23.57
C GLY A 34 1.95 12.89 22.79
N PHE A 35 0.81 13.01 23.49
CA PHE A 35 -0.49 13.21 22.82
C PHE A 35 -0.54 14.54 22.05
N THR A 36 0.03 15.62 22.57
CA THR A 36 0.06 16.91 21.87
C THR A 36 0.95 16.82 20.64
N MET A 37 2.09 16.14 20.72
CA MET A 37 2.97 15.91 19.56
C MET A 37 2.24 15.17 18.45
N VAL A 38 1.57 14.05 18.76
CA VAL A 38 0.78 13.29 17.79
C VAL A 38 -0.33 14.14 17.19
N LEU A 39 -1.06 14.91 18.01
CA LEU A 39 -2.12 15.81 17.56
C LEU A 39 -1.59 16.89 16.61
N VAL A 40 -0.48 17.54 16.96
CA VAL A 40 0.16 18.59 16.13
C VAL A 40 0.64 18.00 14.82
N PHE A 41 1.35 16.87 14.89
CA PHE A 41 1.81 16.12 13.71
C PHE A 41 0.65 15.79 12.76
N MET A 42 -0.42 15.17 13.28
CA MET A 42 -1.60 14.83 12.49
C MET A 42 -2.28 16.09 11.91
N THR A 43 -2.44 17.15 12.70
CA THR A 43 -3.08 18.39 12.25
C THR A 43 -2.31 19.03 11.10
N LEU A 44 -0.98 19.09 11.18
CA LEU A 44 -0.14 19.72 10.16
C LEU A 44 -0.18 18.94 8.84
N ILE A 45 -0.24 17.60 8.90
CA ILE A 45 -0.39 16.76 7.70
C ILE A 45 -1.79 16.90 7.12
N MET A 46 -2.84 16.73 7.95
CA MET A 46 -4.24 16.77 7.50
C MET A 46 -4.63 18.14 6.91
N THR A 47 -4.09 19.23 7.47
CA THR A 47 -4.28 20.58 6.92
C THR A 47 -3.37 20.89 5.72
N LYS A 48 -2.53 19.91 5.29
CA LYS A 48 -1.58 20.04 4.18
C LYS A 48 -0.60 21.21 4.34
N ARG A 49 -0.28 21.59 5.57
CA ARG A 49 0.70 22.66 5.86
C ARG A 49 2.14 22.17 5.79
N LEU A 50 2.38 20.91 6.12
CA LEU A 50 3.67 20.25 5.99
C LEU A 50 3.50 18.93 5.20
N THR A 51 4.55 18.55 4.47
CA THR A 51 4.63 17.20 3.92
C THR A 51 4.82 16.20 5.06
N PRO A 52 4.36 14.95 4.95
CA PRO A 52 4.54 13.95 5.99
C PRO A 52 6.01 13.79 6.43
N MET A 53 6.96 13.77 5.49
CA MET A 53 8.39 13.69 5.78
C MET A 53 8.87 14.83 6.67
N VAL A 54 8.52 16.07 6.33
CA VAL A 54 8.94 17.26 7.13
C VAL A 54 8.29 17.26 8.50
N ALA A 55 7.01 16.87 8.58
CA ALA A 55 6.30 16.76 9.86
C ALA A 55 6.90 15.69 10.77
N LEU A 56 7.29 14.51 10.22
CA LEU A 56 7.97 13.44 10.93
C LEU A 56 9.36 13.82 11.48
N ILE A 57 10.01 14.81 10.88
CA ILE A 57 11.32 15.28 11.34
C ILE A 57 11.15 16.43 12.34
N LEU A 58 10.45 17.50 11.96
CA LEU A 58 10.48 18.75 12.74
C LEU A 58 9.62 18.69 14.00
N VAL A 59 8.44 18.05 13.95
CA VAL A 59 7.54 18.00 15.10
C VAL A 59 8.14 17.18 16.24
N PRO A 60 8.58 15.91 16.03
CA PRO A 60 9.20 15.15 17.10
C PRO A 60 10.48 15.79 17.63
N THR A 61 11.32 16.35 16.78
CA THR A 61 12.53 17.05 17.18
C THR A 61 12.21 18.19 18.17
N ALA A 62 11.21 19.03 17.86
CA ALA A 62 10.80 20.11 18.75
C ALA A 62 10.26 19.57 20.08
N PHE A 63 9.38 18.57 20.05
CA PHE A 63 8.80 17.97 21.26
C PHE A 63 9.83 17.19 22.09
N GLY A 64 10.79 16.52 21.44
CA GLY A 64 11.90 15.84 22.11
C GLY A 64 12.76 16.80 22.95
N LEU A 65 13.03 17.99 22.43
CA LEU A 65 13.71 19.03 23.19
C LEU A 65 12.89 19.48 24.44
N PHE A 66 11.58 19.66 24.30
CA PHE A 66 10.69 19.95 25.43
C PHE A 66 10.58 18.78 26.42
N ALA A 67 10.73 17.55 25.96
CA ALA A 67 10.77 16.35 26.80
C ALA A 67 12.13 16.11 27.47
N GLY A 68 13.07 17.04 27.33
CA GLY A 68 14.35 16.97 28.03
C GLY A 68 15.42 16.11 27.35
N ALA A 69 15.25 15.73 26.10
CA ALA A 69 16.21 14.90 25.38
C ALA A 69 17.61 15.54 25.25
N GLY A 70 17.69 16.88 25.25
CA GLY A 70 18.97 17.59 25.24
C GLY A 70 19.88 17.19 24.07
N LEU A 71 21.16 16.93 24.36
CA LEU A 71 22.14 16.47 23.35
C LEU A 71 21.92 15.01 22.95
N GLY A 72 21.33 14.17 23.80
CA GLY A 72 21.02 12.77 23.51
C GLY A 72 19.95 12.58 22.43
N LEU A 73 19.27 13.66 22.01
CA LEU A 73 18.28 13.60 20.94
C LEU A 73 18.85 13.03 19.63
N GLY A 74 20.10 13.37 19.30
CA GLY A 74 20.78 12.87 18.12
C GLY A 74 20.98 11.36 18.16
N ASP A 75 21.44 10.86 19.31
CA ASP A 75 21.69 9.42 19.50
C ASP A 75 20.39 8.62 19.48
N MET A 76 19.32 9.09 20.18
CA MET A 76 17.98 8.48 20.12
C MET A 76 17.48 8.31 18.68
N ILE A 77 17.66 9.34 17.86
CA ILE A 77 17.24 9.35 16.45
C ILE A 77 18.10 8.38 15.62
N LEU A 78 19.43 8.41 15.76
CA LEU A 78 20.34 7.59 14.97
C LEU A 78 20.17 6.11 15.29
N ASP A 79 19.99 5.73 16.55
CA ASP A 79 19.72 4.36 16.94
C ASP A 79 18.43 3.84 16.32
N SER A 80 17.36 4.64 16.39
CA SER A 80 16.09 4.30 15.75
C SER A 80 16.21 4.18 14.22
N ILE A 81 16.93 5.07 13.54
CA ILE A 81 17.21 4.97 12.09
C ILE A 81 18.00 3.69 11.81
N GLY A 82 18.96 3.34 12.67
CA GLY A 82 19.74 2.10 12.54
C GLY A 82 18.86 0.85 12.51
N THR A 83 17.85 0.77 13.38
CA THR A 83 16.90 -0.35 13.40
C THR A 83 16.02 -0.41 12.14
N MET A 84 15.82 0.71 11.46
CA MET A 84 15.00 0.82 10.25
C MET A 84 15.78 0.65 8.94
N ALA A 85 17.11 0.63 8.99
CA ALA A 85 17.96 0.50 7.81
C ALA A 85 17.64 -0.74 6.94
N PRO A 86 17.37 -1.94 7.51
CA PRO A 86 16.94 -3.09 6.71
C PRO A 86 15.63 -2.85 5.95
N THR A 87 14.67 -2.18 6.57
CA THR A 87 13.38 -1.85 5.94
C THR A 87 13.57 -0.82 4.81
N ALA A 88 14.41 0.18 5.01
CA ALA A 88 14.76 1.15 3.97
C ALA A 88 15.45 0.49 2.77
N ALA A 89 16.38 -0.45 3.02
CA ALA A 89 17.04 -1.24 1.98
C ALA A 89 16.04 -2.15 1.25
N LEU A 90 15.14 -2.81 1.97
CA LEU A 90 14.06 -3.61 1.38
C LEU A 90 13.28 -2.80 0.36
N LEU A 91 12.79 -1.64 0.75
CA LEU A 91 11.97 -0.78 -0.12
C LEU A 91 12.73 -0.30 -1.35
N MET A 92 13.95 0.18 -1.14
CA MET A 92 14.80 0.64 -2.24
C MET A 92 14.94 -0.43 -3.33
N PHE A 93 15.30 -1.65 -2.94
CA PHE A 93 15.57 -2.72 -3.89
C PHE A 93 14.30 -3.42 -4.39
N ALA A 94 13.23 -3.46 -3.60
CA ALA A 94 11.94 -3.97 -4.06
C ALA A 94 11.33 -3.06 -5.14
N ILE A 95 11.30 -1.74 -4.93
CA ILE A 95 10.83 -0.77 -5.92
C ILE A 95 11.67 -0.86 -7.20
N MET A 96 12.99 -0.94 -7.07
CA MET A 96 13.89 -1.11 -8.22
C MET A 96 13.60 -2.43 -8.96
N PHE A 97 13.48 -3.54 -8.24
CA PHE A 97 13.23 -4.86 -8.83
C PHE A 97 11.93 -4.90 -9.63
N PHE A 98 10.82 -4.49 -8.99
CA PHE A 98 9.52 -4.49 -9.66
C PHE A 98 9.46 -3.47 -10.79
N GLY A 99 10.04 -2.29 -10.62
CA GLY A 99 10.16 -1.29 -11.67
C GLY A 99 10.85 -1.85 -12.91
N ILE A 100 12.01 -2.49 -12.75
CA ILE A 100 12.71 -3.18 -13.85
C ILE A 100 11.80 -4.25 -14.48
N MET A 101 11.11 -5.09 -13.69
CA MET A 101 10.23 -6.14 -14.21
C MET A 101 9.09 -5.58 -15.06
N ILE A 102 8.56 -4.42 -14.67
CA ILE A 102 7.55 -3.69 -15.43
C ILE A 102 8.13 -3.18 -16.74
N ASP A 103 9.28 -2.50 -16.70
CA ASP A 103 9.90 -1.88 -17.86
C ASP A 103 10.33 -2.90 -18.91
N VAL A 104 10.81 -4.06 -18.50
CA VAL A 104 11.16 -5.16 -19.43
C VAL A 104 9.95 -5.92 -19.98
N GLY A 105 8.72 -5.61 -19.51
CA GLY A 105 7.47 -6.13 -20.03
C GLY A 105 7.04 -7.48 -19.44
N LEU A 106 7.36 -7.74 -18.16
CA LEU A 106 6.97 -9.00 -17.50
C LEU A 106 5.46 -9.26 -17.56
N PHE A 107 4.64 -8.21 -17.41
CA PHE A 107 3.18 -8.30 -17.40
C PHE A 107 2.53 -8.27 -18.79
N ASP A 108 3.25 -7.89 -19.84
CA ASP A 108 2.72 -7.77 -21.19
C ASP A 108 2.09 -9.07 -21.77
N PRO A 109 2.66 -10.28 -21.55
CA PRO A 109 2.00 -11.52 -21.98
C PRO A 109 0.72 -11.82 -21.22
N LEU A 110 0.69 -11.49 -19.92
CA LEU A 110 -0.51 -11.67 -19.09
C LEU A 110 -1.64 -10.76 -19.61
N ILE A 111 -1.32 -9.50 -19.88
CA ILE A 111 -2.27 -8.54 -20.46
C ILE A 111 -2.81 -9.09 -21.79
N ARG A 112 -1.92 -9.53 -22.70
CA ARG A 112 -2.32 -10.12 -23.99
C ARG A 112 -3.14 -11.41 -23.84
N LEU A 113 -2.78 -12.26 -22.88
CA LEU A 113 -3.52 -13.49 -22.62
C LEU A 113 -4.93 -13.17 -22.11
N ILE A 114 -5.02 -12.30 -21.10
CA ILE A 114 -6.29 -11.89 -20.53
C ILE A 114 -7.18 -11.28 -21.61
N THR A 115 -6.69 -10.31 -22.36
CA THR A 115 -7.48 -9.65 -23.40
C THR A 115 -7.92 -10.61 -24.52
N ARG A 116 -7.13 -11.65 -24.80
CA ARG A 116 -7.48 -12.67 -25.79
C ARG A 116 -8.51 -13.68 -25.30
N VAL A 117 -8.40 -14.10 -24.03
CA VAL A 117 -9.24 -15.17 -23.44
C VAL A 117 -10.60 -14.67 -22.99
N LEU A 118 -10.70 -13.37 -22.62
CA LEU A 118 -11.94 -12.81 -22.06
C LEU A 118 -13.12 -12.86 -23.05
N GLY A 119 -12.87 -12.73 -24.35
CA GLY A 119 -13.94 -12.60 -25.35
C GLY A 119 -14.87 -11.43 -25.02
N ASP A 120 -16.15 -11.58 -25.37
CA ASP A 120 -17.17 -10.53 -25.17
C ASP A 120 -18.13 -10.84 -24.01
N ASP A 121 -17.79 -11.79 -23.10
CA ASP A 121 -18.60 -12.10 -21.91
C ASP A 121 -18.29 -11.13 -20.77
N PRO A 122 -19.25 -10.26 -20.35
CA PRO A 122 -19.05 -9.29 -19.28
C PRO A 122 -18.57 -9.91 -17.95
N ALA A 123 -19.01 -11.13 -17.63
CA ALA A 123 -18.60 -11.79 -16.39
C ALA A 123 -17.11 -12.14 -16.40
N LYS A 124 -16.63 -12.64 -17.55
CA LYS A 124 -15.19 -12.94 -17.73
C LYS A 124 -14.36 -11.66 -17.75
N VAL A 125 -14.85 -10.59 -18.39
CA VAL A 125 -14.16 -9.30 -18.46
C VAL A 125 -13.94 -8.71 -17.08
N VAL A 126 -14.95 -8.70 -16.20
CA VAL A 126 -14.80 -8.21 -14.82
C VAL A 126 -13.84 -9.08 -14.01
N LEU A 127 -13.93 -10.41 -14.15
CA LEU A 127 -13.00 -11.32 -13.47
C LEU A 127 -11.57 -11.14 -13.97
N GLY A 128 -11.38 -10.99 -15.28
CA GLY A 128 -10.07 -10.70 -15.87
C GLY A 128 -9.49 -9.37 -15.43
N THR A 129 -10.35 -8.35 -15.21
CA THR A 129 -9.93 -7.07 -14.62
C THR A 129 -9.39 -7.29 -13.21
N ALA A 130 -10.06 -8.10 -12.38
CA ALA A 130 -9.58 -8.41 -11.03
C ALA A 130 -8.24 -9.14 -11.06
N ILE A 131 -8.09 -10.14 -11.93
CA ILE A 131 -6.85 -10.92 -12.07
C ILE A 131 -5.71 -10.02 -12.55
N LEU A 132 -5.96 -9.16 -13.54
CA LEU A 132 -4.95 -8.23 -14.05
C LEU A 132 -4.53 -7.24 -12.97
N ALA A 133 -5.50 -6.60 -12.31
CA ALA A 133 -5.22 -5.67 -11.21
C ALA A 133 -4.43 -6.36 -10.09
N GLY A 134 -4.79 -7.61 -9.75
CA GLY A 134 -4.07 -8.38 -8.74
C GLY A 134 -2.64 -8.71 -9.12
N ALA A 135 -2.42 -9.13 -10.36
CA ALA A 135 -1.08 -9.45 -10.83
C ALA A 135 -0.15 -8.22 -10.87
N VAL A 136 -0.68 -7.07 -11.30
CA VAL A 136 0.09 -5.82 -11.34
C VAL A 136 0.30 -5.28 -9.92
N SER A 137 -0.69 -5.37 -9.03
CA SER A 137 -0.59 -4.88 -7.63
C SER A 137 0.51 -5.56 -6.79
N LEU A 138 1.12 -6.62 -7.30
CA LEU A 138 2.28 -7.24 -6.63
C LEU A 138 3.51 -6.32 -6.60
N ASP A 139 3.56 -5.25 -7.39
CA ASP A 139 4.61 -4.23 -7.33
C ASP A 139 4.52 -3.36 -6.06
N GLY A 140 3.36 -3.33 -5.40
CA GLY A 140 3.09 -2.52 -4.21
C GLY A 140 2.68 -1.08 -4.51
N ASP A 141 2.51 -0.70 -5.82
CA ASP A 141 2.09 0.64 -6.24
C ASP A 141 0.67 0.67 -6.80
N GLY A 142 -0.17 1.51 -6.20
CA GLY A 142 -1.54 1.68 -6.65
C GLY A 142 -1.66 2.40 -7.98
N SER A 143 -0.84 3.42 -8.23
CA SER A 143 -0.92 4.25 -9.44
C SER A 143 -0.59 3.45 -10.67
N THR A 144 0.48 2.70 -10.65
CA THR A 144 0.92 1.79 -11.70
C THR A 144 -0.17 0.76 -12.01
N THR A 145 -0.68 0.08 -10.98
CA THR A 145 -1.79 -0.87 -11.12
C THR A 145 -2.98 -0.25 -11.84
N PHE A 146 -3.36 0.96 -11.47
CA PHE A 146 -4.56 1.60 -12.03
C PHE A 146 -4.35 2.07 -13.46
N ILE A 147 -3.18 2.61 -13.79
CA ILE A 147 -2.85 3.01 -15.16
C ILE A 147 -2.90 1.80 -16.10
N ILE A 148 -2.20 0.71 -15.74
CA ILE A 148 -2.15 -0.50 -16.59
C ILE A 148 -3.53 -1.11 -16.73
N THR A 149 -4.22 -1.33 -15.60
CA THR A 149 -5.52 -1.99 -15.60
C THR A 149 -6.55 -1.17 -16.37
N THR A 150 -6.57 0.15 -16.18
CA THR A 150 -7.52 1.03 -16.88
C THR A 150 -7.20 1.09 -18.36
N SER A 151 -5.94 1.28 -18.74
CA SER A 151 -5.53 1.34 -20.15
C SER A 151 -5.85 0.05 -20.92
N ALA A 152 -5.67 -1.11 -20.28
CA ALA A 152 -5.94 -2.40 -20.91
C ALA A 152 -7.44 -2.71 -20.97
N MET A 153 -8.20 -2.41 -19.92
CA MET A 153 -9.56 -2.92 -19.74
C MET A 153 -10.65 -1.90 -20.08
N LEU A 154 -10.43 -0.59 -19.89
CA LEU A 154 -11.45 0.44 -20.15
C LEU A 154 -11.95 0.41 -21.61
N PRO A 155 -11.11 0.29 -22.65
CA PRO A 155 -11.59 0.19 -24.03
C PRO A 155 -12.55 -0.99 -24.23
N ILE A 156 -12.30 -2.13 -23.56
CA ILE A 156 -13.16 -3.31 -23.61
C ILE A 156 -14.51 -3.03 -22.95
N TYR A 157 -14.50 -2.39 -21.76
CA TYR A 157 -15.71 -2.00 -21.05
C TYR A 157 -16.57 -1.06 -21.89
N LEU A 158 -15.96 -0.05 -22.50
CA LEU A 158 -16.68 0.92 -23.34
C LEU A 158 -17.24 0.26 -24.60
N ARG A 159 -16.47 -0.61 -25.26
CA ARG A 159 -16.91 -1.37 -26.44
C ARG A 159 -18.12 -2.26 -26.12
N LEU A 160 -18.12 -2.90 -24.96
CA LEU A 160 -19.19 -3.80 -24.54
C LEU A 160 -20.35 -3.07 -23.83
N GLY A 161 -20.29 -1.74 -23.67
CA GLY A 161 -21.30 -0.96 -22.95
C GLY A 161 -21.35 -1.25 -21.44
N MET A 162 -20.28 -1.80 -20.87
CA MET A 162 -20.16 -2.09 -19.44
C MET A 162 -19.91 -0.80 -18.64
N SER A 163 -20.31 -0.79 -17.38
CA SER A 163 -20.11 0.35 -16.50
C SER A 163 -18.65 0.50 -16.07
N PRO A 164 -17.97 1.64 -16.37
CA PRO A 164 -16.62 1.92 -15.86
C PRO A 164 -16.53 1.92 -14.32
N VAL A 165 -17.65 2.18 -13.60
CA VAL A 165 -17.70 2.09 -12.14
C VAL A 165 -17.43 0.67 -11.64
N VAL A 166 -17.77 -0.36 -12.43
CA VAL A 166 -17.44 -1.76 -12.10
C VAL A 166 -15.94 -1.99 -12.24
N LEU A 167 -15.31 -1.46 -13.29
CA LEU A 167 -13.86 -1.52 -13.45
C LEU A 167 -13.14 -0.89 -12.26
N THR A 168 -13.49 0.36 -11.93
CA THR A 168 -12.82 1.06 -10.81
C THR A 168 -13.06 0.36 -9.47
N CYS A 169 -14.27 -0.15 -9.24
CA CYS A 169 -14.61 -0.91 -8.03
C CYS A 169 -13.71 -2.14 -7.87
N VAL A 170 -13.56 -2.93 -8.93
CA VAL A 170 -12.83 -4.21 -8.87
C VAL A 170 -11.31 -3.98 -8.82
N ALA A 171 -10.80 -3.03 -9.61
CA ALA A 171 -9.39 -2.68 -9.59
C ALA A 171 -8.97 -2.10 -8.22
N GLY A 172 -9.74 -1.14 -7.69
CA GLY A 172 -9.47 -0.56 -6.37
C GLY A 172 -9.55 -1.59 -5.24
N LEU A 173 -10.57 -2.48 -5.28
CA LEU A 173 -10.73 -3.52 -4.26
C LEU A 173 -9.58 -4.53 -4.27
N MET A 174 -9.15 -4.99 -5.45
CA MET A 174 -8.07 -5.95 -5.58
C MET A 174 -6.72 -5.34 -5.16
N ASN A 175 -6.42 -4.11 -5.60
CA ASN A 175 -5.22 -3.40 -5.18
C ASN A 175 -5.21 -3.19 -3.66
N GLY A 176 -6.33 -2.76 -3.05
CA GLY A 176 -6.42 -2.61 -1.60
C GLY A 176 -6.25 -3.92 -0.83
N THR A 177 -6.72 -5.04 -1.38
CA THR A 177 -6.53 -6.37 -0.78
C THR A 177 -5.07 -6.79 -0.78
N LEU A 178 -4.34 -6.52 -1.87
CA LEU A 178 -2.92 -6.85 -2.03
C LEU A 178 -1.96 -5.85 -1.39
N ASN A 179 -2.44 -4.70 -0.93
CA ASN A 179 -1.60 -3.64 -0.37
C ASN A 179 -0.87 -4.02 0.94
N ILE A 180 -1.12 -5.22 1.47
CA ILE A 180 -0.45 -5.76 2.67
C ILE A 180 0.84 -6.53 2.38
N VAL A 181 1.32 -6.57 1.13
CA VAL A 181 2.61 -7.22 0.79
C VAL A 181 3.78 -6.63 1.60
N PRO A 182 4.87 -7.36 1.86
CA PRO A 182 5.93 -6.91 2.77
C PRO A 182 6.62 -5.61 2.37
N TRP A 183 6.65 -5.29 1.08
CA TRP A 183 7.12 -4.02 0.52
C TRP A 183 5.99 -3.03 0.27
N GLY A 184 4.74 -3.38 0.59
CA GLY A 184 3.58 -2.50 0.52
C GLY A 184 3.67 -1.39 1.57
N GLY A 185 3.22 -0.21 1.21
CA GLY A 185 3.30 0.97 2.06
C GLY A 185 2.81 0.77 3.51
N PRO A 186 1.65 0.15 3.76
CA PRO A 186 1.13 -0.07 5.11
C PRO A 186 1.97 -1.02 5.96
N THR A 187 2.36 -2.17 5.40
CA THR A 187 3.15 -3.18 6.10
C THR A 187 4.50 -2.62 6.53
N VAL A 188 5.13 -1.85 5.63
CA VAL A 188 6.39 -1.18 5.92
C VAL A 188 6.23 -0.13 7.02
N ARG A 189 5.16 0.68 6.97
CA ARG A 189 4.90 1.69 8.02
C ARG A 189 4.65 1.05 9.37
N ALA A 190 3.85 -0.02 9.43
CA ALA A 190 3.63 -0.77 10.65
C ALA A 190 4.94 -1.37 11.18
N ALA A 191 5.72 -2.00 10.31
CA ALA A 191 7.03 -2.57 10.66
C ALA A 191 7.99 -1.51 11.21
N THR A 192 8.09 -0.38 10.51
CA THR A 192 8.93 0.76 10.90
C THR A 192 8.48 1.36 12.23
N ALA A 193 7.17 1.57 12.40
CA ALA A 193 6.61 2.20 13.60
C ALA A 193 6.77 1.36 14.87
N LEU A 194 6.81 0.04 14.72
CA LEU A 194 6.87 -0.91 15.85
C LEU A 194 8.23 -1.62 15.98
N GLY A 195 9.20 -1.33 15.10
CA GLY A 195 10.53 -1.94 15.13
C GLY A 195 10.53 -3.45 14.83
N VAL A 196 9.56 -3.94 14.03
CA VAL A 196 9.42 -5.36 13.67
C VAL A 196 9.74 -5.59 12.19
N GLN A 197 9.98 -6.85 11.80
CA GLN A 197 10.27 -7.17 10.41
C GLN A 197 8.99 -7.24 9.55
N PRO A 198 8.99 -6.70 8.32
CA PRO A 198 7.83 -6.79 7.41
C PRO A 198 7.38 -8.24 7.12
N THR A 199 8.31 -9.20 7.08
CA THR A 199 8.01 -10.63 6.89
C THR A 199 7.26 -11.24 8.07
N GLU A 200 7.59 -10.85 9.30
CA GLU A 200 6.89 -11.29 10.51
C GLU A 200 5.43 -10.84 10.52
N ILE A 201 5.14 -9.69 9.92
CA ILE A 201 3.77 -9.21 9.76
C ILE A 201 3.06 -9.99 8.64
N PHE A 202 3.71 -10.15 7.48
CA PHE A 202 3.07 -10.62 6.26
C PHE A 202 2.87 -12.14 6.21
N VAL A 203 3.92 -12.93 6.53
CA VAL A 203 3.88 -14.39 6.31
C VAL A 203 2.73 -15.07 7.07
N PRO A 204 2.48 -14.79 8.36
CA PRO A 204 1.33 -15.35 9.06
C PRO A 204 -0.04 -14.86 8.51
N MET A 205 -0.07 -13.73 7.81
CA MET A 205 -1.29 -13.17 7.21
C MET A 205 -1.57 -13.69 5.79
N LEU A 206 -0.72 -14.57 5.23
CA LEU A 206 -0.94 -15.18 3.89
C LEU A 206 -2.31 -15.88 3.76
N PRO A 207 -2.80 -16.66 4.75
CA PRO A 207 -4.14 -17.24 4.66
C PRO A 207 -5.25 -16.17 4.63
N ALA A 208 -5.08 -15.08 5.39
CA ALA A 208 -6.01 -13.95 5.40
C ALA A 208 -6.02 -13.22 4.05
N LEU A 209 -4.83 -12.99 3.46
CA LEU A 209 -4.69 -12.45 2.12
C LEU A 209 -5.37 -13.36 1.07
N GLY A 210 -5.12 -14.66 1.13
CA GLY A 210 -5.75 -15.64 0.24
C GLY A 210 -7.28 -15.58 0.30
N ALA A 211 -7.84 -15.53 1.50
CA ALA A 211 -9.29 -15.37 1.71
C ALA A 211 -9.79 -14.02 1.15
N GLY A 212 -9.07 -12.93 1.40
CA GLY A 212 -9.38 -11.60 0.84
C GLY A 212 -9.42 -11.60 -0.69
N ILE A 213 -8.42 -12.24 -1.33
CA ILE A 213 -8.39 -12.40 -2.79
C ILE A 213 -9.61 -13.22 -3.28
N VAL A 214 -9.92 -14.35 -2.64
CA VAL A 214 -11.07 -15.19 -3.02
C VAL A 214 -12.37 -14.40 -2.91
N VAL A 215 -12.58 -13.65 -1.84
CA VAL A 215 -13.79 -12.81 -1.66
C VAL A 215 -13.82 -11.69 -2.71
N THR A 216 -12.69 -11.07 -3.01
CA THR A 216 -12.59 -10.03 -4.05
C THR A 216 -12.91 -10.59 -5.44
N LEU A 217 -12.38 -11.77 -5.79
CA LEU A 217 -12.72 -12.47 -7.04
C LEU A 217 -14.21 -12.86 -7.07
N GLY A 218 -14.77 -13.28 -5.93
CA GLY A 218 -16.21 -13.54 -5.78
C GLY A 218 -17.05 -12.29 -6.06
N PHE A 219 -16.68 -11.14 -5.52
CA PHE A 219 -17.34 -9.86 -5.84
C PHE A 219 -17.16 -9.47 -7.31
N ALA A 220 -15.97 -9.66 -7.89
CA ALA A 220 -15.75 -9.43 -9.31
C ALA A 220 -16.68 -10.29 -10.18
N TRP A 221 -16.80 -11.57 -9.86
CA TRP A 221 -17.69 -12.50 -10.54
C TRP A 221 -19.16 -12.06 -10.42
N LEU A 222 -19.63 -11.73 -9.20
CA LEU A 222 -21.00 -11.26 -8.95
C LEU A 222 -21.31 -9.96 -9.69
N LEU A 223 -20.37 -9.01 -9.70
CA LEU A 223 -20.50 -7.76 -10.46
C LEU A 223 -20.54 -8.04 -11.97
N GLY A 224 -19.71 -8.95 -12.44
CA GLY A 224 -19.71 -9.40 -13.84
C GLY A 224 -21.02 -10.05 -14.25
N LEU A 225 -21.59 -10.91 -13.40
CA LEU A 225 -22.93 -11.48 -13.63
C LEU A 225 -24.02 -10.38 -13.64
N GLY A 226 -23.87 -9.35 -12.79
CA GLY A 226 -24.76 -8.18 -12.80
C GLY A 226 -24.70 -7.42 -14.13
N GLU A 227 -23.50 -7.17 -14.65
CA GLU A 227 -23.30 -6.52 -15.95
C GLU A 227 -23.83 -7.40 -17.09
N ARG A 228 -23.60 -8.71 -17.04
CA ARG A 228 -24.13 -9.67 -18.02
C ARG A 228 -25.65 -9.69 -18.06
N ARG A 229 -26.31 -9.59 -16.89
CA ARG A 229 -27.78 -9.49 -16.81
C ARG A 229 -28.28 -8.14 -17.31
N ARG A 230 -27.53 -7.06 -17.05
CA ARG A 230 -27.88 -5.71 -17.51
C ARG A 230 -27.75 -5.53 -19.02
N LEU A 231 -26.73 -6.11 -19.61
CA LEU A 231 -26.41 -5.94 -21.04
C LEU A 231 -27.01 -7.04 -21.94
N GLY A 232 -27.41 -8.16 -21.34
CA GLY A 232 -27.77 -9.34 -22.10
C GLY A 232 -26.53 -10.06 -22.66
N ARG A 233 -26.79 -11.07 -23.50
CA ARG A 233 -25.74 -11.78 -24.21
C ARG A 233 -25.46 -11.06 -25.53
N ILE A 234 -24.21 -10.83 -25.84
CA ILE A 234 -23.82 -10.41 -27.20
C ILE A 234 -23.95 -11.63 -28.09
N ASP A 235 -24.79 -11.58 -29.12
CA ASP A 235 -24.91 -12.63 -30.11
C ASP A 235 -23.66 -12.73 -31.00
N ALA A 236 -23.49 -13.88 -31.65
CA ALA A 236 -22.36 -14.14 -32.53
C ALA A 236 -22.18 -13.08 -33.65
N ASP A 237 -23.21 -12.28 -33.89
CA ASP A 237 -23.20 -11.18 -34.86
C ASP A 237 -22.84 -9.80 -34.22
N GLY A 238 -22.41 -9.76 -32.94
CA GLY A 238 -21.98 -8.53 -32.26
C GLY A 238 -23.10 -7.58 -31.88
N ARG A 239 -24.37 -8.03 -31.84
CA ARG A 239 -25.51 -7.25 -31.42
C ARG A 239 -25.81 -7.45 -29.94
N LEU A 240 -25.99 -6.35 -29.19
CA LEU A 240 -26.45 -6.38 -27.82
C LEU A 240 -27.96 -6.69 -27.79
N THR A 241 -28.31 -7.87 -27.28
CA THR A 241 -29.70 -8.24 -26.98
C THR A 241 -29.96 -8.05 -25.48
N GLY A 242 -30.95 -7.25 -25.12
CA GLY A 242 -31.42 -7.09 -23.74
C GLY A 242 -32.00 -8.39 -23.19
N ALA A 243 -32.13 -8.47 -21.86
CA ALA A 243 -32.73 -9.62 -21.17
C ALA A 243 -34.14 -10.00 -21.70
N ASP A 244 -34.82 -9.07 -22.38
CA ASP A 244 -36.15 -9.21 -22.95
C ASP A 244 -36.13 -9.52 -24.46
N GLY A 245 -34.99 -9.89 -25.03
CA GLY A 245 -34.86 -10.23 -26.46
C GLY A 245 -34.93 -9.04 -27.42
N GLY A 246 -35.02 -7.80 -26.94
CA GLY A 246 -35.01 -6.59 -27.75
C GLY A 246 -33.58 -6.15 -28.10
N VAL A 247 -33.34 -5.79 -29.37
CA VAL A 247 -32.07 -5.19 -29.81
C VAL A 247 -31.92 -3.81 -29.20
N LEU A 248 -30.97 -3.63 -28.26
CA LEU A 248 -30.64 -2.34 -27.69
C LEU A 248 -29.85 -1.52 -28.72
N SER A 249 -30.54 -0.88 -29.66
CA SER A 249 -29.94 -0.02 -30.69
C SER A 249 -29.76 1.42 -30.21
N SER A 250 -29.14 1.65 -29.05
CA SER A 250 -28.69 3.01 -28.69
C SER A 250 -27.54 2.97 -27.69
N VAL A 251 -26.33 3.20 -28.20
CA VAL A 251 -25.25 3.77 -27.38
C VAL A 251 -25.82 5.02 -26.70
N PRO A 252 -25.73 5.14 -25.36
CA PRO A 252 -26.22 6.32 -24.69
C PRO A 252 -25.63 7.57 -25.35
N ARG A 253 -26.50 8.54 -25.70
CA ARG A 253 -26.14 9.79 -26.40
C ARG A 253 -25.09 10.66 -25.70
N ILE A 254 -24.61 10.28 -24.53
CA ILE A 254 -23.62 11.01 -23.72
C ILE A 254 -22.23 11.08 -24.41
N PHE A 255 -21.92 10.17 -25.36
CA PHE A 255 -20.62 10.13 -26.03
C PHE A 255 -20.63 10.60 -27.50
N ARG A 256 -21.70 11.20 -27.99
CA ARG A 256 -21.79 11.69 -29.38
C ARG A 256 -21.03 13.02 -29.66
N GLY A 257 -20.30 13.57 -28.69
CA GLY A 257 -19.58 14.84 -28.80
C GLY A 257 -18.05 14.78 -28.81
N ALA A 258 -17.45 13.60 -28.59
CA ALA A 258 -15.99 13.47 -28.64
C ALA A 258 -15.57 12.75 -29.92
N GLU A 259 -15.63 13.44 -31.06
CA GLU A 259 -14.81 13.07 -32.22
C GLU A 259 -13.34 13.30 -31.85
N LEU A 260 -12.63 12.22 -31.54
CA LEU A 260 -11.17 12.20 -31.50
C LEU A 260 -10.69 12.47 -32.93
N LYS A 261 -10.25 13.70 -33.22
CA LYS A 261 -9.57 14.01 -34.47
C LYS A 261 -8.35 13.09 -34.63
N PRO A 262 -8.21 12.38 -35.76
CA PRO A 262 -7.00 11.63 -36.06
C PRO A 262 -5.84 12.60 -36.19
N GLY A 263 -4.88 12.57 -35.27
CA GLY A 263 -3.69 13.40 -35.34
C GLY A 263 -3.23 14.07 -34.03
N ALA A 264 -3.96 13.95 -32.92
CA ALA A 264 -3.48 14.41 -31.62
C ALA A 264 -2.43 13.44 -31.06
N ARG A 265 -1.18 13.59 -31.49
CA ARG A 265 -0.03 13.05 -30.78
C ARG A 265 0.09 13.82 -29.47
N ALA A 266 -0.24 13.20 -28.35
CA ALA A 266 0.12 13.69 -27.04
C ALA A 266 1.65 13.69 -26.95
N SER A 267 2.28 14.85 -27.07
CA SER A 267 3.69 15.00 -26.75
C SER A 267 3.80 15.12 -25.24
N LEU A 268 4.08 14.01 -24.59
CA LEU A 268 4.55 13.98 -23.20
C LEU A 268 5.98 14.52 -23.19
N ARG A 269 6.12 15.79 -22.96
CA ARG A 269 7.39 16.41 -22.61
C ARG A 269 7.21 17.18 -21.31
N THR A 270 7.93 16.69 -20.29
CA THR A 270 8.37 17.39 -19.07
C THR A 270 7.32 18.10 -18.23
N GLY A 271 6.97 17.53 -17.10
CA GLY A 271 6.82 18.28 -15.84
C GLY A 271 5.52 19.00 -15.56
N ASN A 272 4.47 18.87 -16.36
CA ASN A 272 3.13 19.36 -16.00
C ASN A 272 2.08 18.51 -16.73
N LEU A 273 1.42 17.64 -16.01
CA LEU A 273 0.21 16.97 -16.50
C LEU A 273 -0.92 18.01 -16.59
N VAL A 274 -1.04 18.67 -17.73
CA VAL A 274 -2.24 19.39 -18.10
C VAL A 274 -3.10 18.43 -18.89
N VAL A 275 -3.99 17.72 -18.21
CA VAL A 275 -5.10 17.03 -18.87
C VAL A 275 -6.10 18.08 -19.31
N VAL A 276 -6.03 18.50 -20.57
CA VAL A 276 -7.09 19.28 -21.19
C VAL A 276 -8.15 18.30 -21.69
N ALA A 277 -9.07 17.94 -20.82
CA ALA A 277 -10.37 17.41 -21.20
C ALA A 277 -11.41 18.38 -20.64
N GLY A 278 -12.27 18.88 -21.50
CA GLY A 278 -13.36 19.83 -21.30
C GLY A 278 -13.81 20.14 -19.88
N GLY A 279 -13.48 21.33 -19.43
CA GLY A 279 -14.34 22.12 -18.59
C GLY A 279 -14.64 21.65 -17.18
N HIS A 280 -13.63 21.32 -16.36
CA HIS A 280 -13.76 21.36 -14.89
C HIS A 280 -12.42 21.75 -14.29
N ALA A 281 -12.47 22.49 -13.17
CA ALA A 281 -11.38 23.23 -12.56
C ALA A 281 -10.05 22.46 -12.41
N PRO A 282 -8.89 23.14 -12.50
CA PRO A 282 -7.59 22.52 -12.33
C PRO A 282 -7.46 21.97 -10.91
N VAL A 283 -7.19 20.66 -10.80
CA VAL A 283 -6.75 20.05 -9.54
C VAL A 283 -5.41 20.69 -9.21
N ALA A 284 -5.34 21.35 -8.06
CA ALA A 284 -4.14 22.00 -7.60
C ALA A 284 -2.97 21.02 -7.55
N ALA A 285 -1.86 21.39 -8.19
CA ALA A 285 -0.60 20.64 -8.28
C ALA A 285 0.14 20.59 -6.93
N GLY A 286 -0.52 20.14 -5.85
CA GLY A 286 0.03 20.25 -4.50
C GLY A 286 -0.09 19.02 -3.63
N SER A 287 -0.57 17.88 -4.11
CA SER A 287 -0.82 16.73 -3.24
C SER A 287 -0.59 15.36 -3.89
N VAL A 288 0.19 15.27 -4.94
CA VAL A 288 0.60 13.97 -5.50
C VAL A 288 1.86 13.56 -4.78
N ASP A 289 1.85 12.40 -4.12
CA ASP A 289 3.04 11.80 -3.53
C ASP A 289 4.05 11.57 -4.68
N PRO A 290 5.31 12.08 -4.58
CA PRO A 290 6.31 11.87 -5.63
C PRO A 290 6.53 10.39 -5.96
N ALA A 291 6.27 9.49 -5.01
CA ALA A 291 6.32 8.05 -5.22
C ALA A 291 5.24 7.54 -6.18
N ASP A 292 4.07 8.19 -6.21
CA ASP A 292 2.92 7.76 -7.03
C ASP A 292 3.02 8.18 -8.51
N THR A 293 3.93 9.09 -8.86
CA THR A 293 3.99 9.66 -10.24
C THR A 293 5.13 9.12 -11.08
N ALA A 294 6.22 8.68 -10.47
CA ALA A 294 7.46 8.38 -11.22
C ALA A 294 7.41 7.07 -12.01
N MET A 295 6.65 6.07 -11.55
CA MET A 295 6.49 4.81 -12.29
C MET A 295 5.46 4.87 -13.42
N ALA A 296 4.57 5.87 -13.42
CA ALA A 296 3.48 5.97 -14.38
C ALA A 296 3.92 6.37 -15.80
N ASP A 297 5.02 7.09 -15.93
CA ASP A 297 5.45 7.67 -17.21
C ASP A 297 6.09 6.67 -18.18
N THR A 298 6.59 5.55 -17.70
CA THR A 298 7.36 4.59 -18.52
C THR A 298 6.54 3.42 -19.08
N MET A 299 5.32 3.19 -18.60
CA MET A 299 4.61 1.93 -18.78
C MET A 299 3.69 1.80 -19.99
N LEU A 300 3.36 2.88 -20.66
CA LEU A 300 2.29 2.89 -21.67
C LEU A 300 2.78 2.83 -23.13
N ASP A 301 4.08 2.89 -23.36
CA ASP A 301 4.60 2.74 -24.72
C ASP A 301 4.84 1.25 -25.04
N PRO A 302 4.00 0.64 -25.90
CA PRO A 302 4.20 -0.74 -26.33
C PRO A 302 5.50 -0.92 -27.15
N ALA A 303 6.18 0.15 -27.52
CA ALA A 303 7.44 0.16 -28.26
C ALA A 303 8.63 0.64 -27.44
N ARG A 304 8.49 0.71 -26.09
CA ARG A 304 9.57 1.18 -25.22
C ARG A 304 10.88 0.41 -25.43
N PRO A 305 12.04 1.08 -25.44
CA PRO A 305 13.33 0.45 -25.75
C PRO A 305 13.79 -0.55 -24.67
N THR A 306 13.20 -0.50 -23.49
CA THR A 306 13.49 -1.39 -22.36
C THR A 306 12.90 -2.77 -22.49
N LEU A 307 11.95 -3.00 -23.41
CA LEU A 307 11.30 -4.31 -23.61
C LEU A 307 12.29 -5.43 -23.91
N ARG A 308 12.14 -6.56 -23.19
CA ARG A 308 12.99 -7.75 -23.31
C ARG A 308 12.15 -9.02 -23.53
N PRO A 309 11.39 -9.13 -24.63
CA PRO A 309 10.45 -10.25 -24.82
C PRO A 309 11.13 -11.61 -24.86
N ARG A 310 12.42 -11.68 -25.22
CA ARG A 310 13.19 -12.93 -25.23
C ARG A 310 13.58 -13.41 -23.84
N LEU A 311 13.64 -12.52 -22.86
CA LEU A 311 14.02 -12.80 -21.47
C LEU A 311 12.82 -12.97 -20.54
N ILE A 312 11.61 -12.95 -21.06
CA ILE A 312 10.38 -12.92 -20.25
C ILE A 312 10.26 -14.13 -19.32
N TRP A 313 10.63 -15.33 -19.81
CA TRP A 313 10.61 -16.54 -18.99
C TRP A 313 11.68 -16.51 -17.89
N PHE A 314 12.84 -15.93 -18.18
CA PHE A 314 13.86 -15.72 -17.16
C PHE A 314 13.39 -14.74 -16.11
N ASN A 315 12.84 -13.59 -16.50
CA ASN A 315 12.32 -12.57 -15.58
C ASN A 315 11.15 -13.12 -14.74
N LEU A 316 10.27 -13.94 -15.34
CA LEU A 316 9.21 -14.62 -14.61
C LEU A 316 9.78 -15.60 -13.58
N LEU A 317 10.76 -16.43 -13.96
CA LEU A 317 11.39 -17.38 -13.05
C LEU A 317 12.11 -16.65 -11.89
N LEU A 318 12.83 -15.56 -12.20
CA LEU A 318 13.49 -14.73 -11.19
C LEU A 318 12.47 -14.12 -10.22
N THR A 319 11.35 -13.60 -10.72
CA THR A 319 10.28 -13.06 -9.88
C THR A 319 9.66 -14.14 -8.99
N VAL A 320 9.35 -15.31 -9.55
CA VAL A 320 8.83 -16.44 -8.78
C VAL A 320 9.84 -16.89 -7.72
N ALA A 321 11.13 -16.96 -8.06
CA ALA A 321 12.18 -17.33 -7.11
C ALA A 321 12.27 -16.34 -5.94
N VAL A 322 12.21 -15.02 -6.21
CA VAL A 322 12.17 -13.98 -5.17
C VAL A 322 10.93 -14.16 -4.29
N MET A 323 9.74 -14.41 -4.87
CA MET A 323 8.51 -14.65 -4.10
C MET A 323 8.58 -15.91 -3.25
N VAL A 324 9.13 -17.00 -3.79
CA VAL A 324 9.30 -18.26 -3.04
C VAL A 324 10.27 -18.08 -1.88
N LEU A 325 11.41 -17.43 -2.10
CA LEU A 325 12.39 -17.15 -1.04
C LEU A 325 11.80 -16.27 0.08
N LEU A 326 10.92 -15.34 -0.27
CA LEU A 326 10.18 -14.53 0.69
C LEU A 326 9.29 -15.40 1.60
N VAL A 327 8.53 -16.33 1.01
CA VAL A 327 7.59 -17.18 1.79
C VAL A 327 8.33 -18.20 2.66
N ILE A 328 9.46 -18.72 2.16
CA ILE A 328 10.28 -19.69 2.90
C ILE A 328 11.07 -19.01 4.04
N ASP A 329 11.36 -17.70 3.92
CA ASP A 329 12.05 -16.87 4.91
C ASP A 329 13.41 -17.41 5.39
N ILE A 330 14.17 -18.03 4.47
CA ILE A 330 15.53 -18.55 4.76
C ILE A 330 16.58 -17.44 4.72
N LEU A 331 16.36 -16.41 3.92
CA LEU A 331 17.28 -15.29 3.72
C LEU A 331 16.59 -13.96 4.07
N PRO A 332 17.33 -12.99 4.64
CA PRO A 332 16.79 -11.66 4.89
C PRO A 332 16.21 -11.06 3.61
N LEU A 333 14.95 -10.63 3.66
CA LEU A 333 14.22 -10.14 2.51
C LEU A 333 14.91 -8.96 1.78
N PRO A 334 15.52 -7.99 2.49
CA PRO A 334 16.31 -6.94 1.82
C PRO A 334 17.41 -7.51 0.93
N TYR A 335 18.12 -8.55 1.40
CA TYR A 335 19.19 -9.20 0.64
C TYR A 335 18.67 -9.91 -0.60
N VAL A 336 17.51 -10.59 -0.49
CA VAL A 336 16.86 -11.26 -1.63
C VAL A 336 16.54 -10.25 -2.74
N PHE A 337 15.96 -9.09 -2.39
CA PHE A 337 15.67 -8.05 -3.37
C PHE A 337 16.93 -7.36 -3.91
N MET A 338 17.97 -7.16 -3.09
CA MET A 338 19.27 -6.62 -3.56
C MET A 338 19.87 -7.50 -4.65
N VAL A 339 19.96 -8.80 -4.39
CA VAL A 339 20.48 -9.78 -5.35
C VAL A 339 19.55 -9.89 -6.57
N GLY A 340 18.24 -9.96 -6.35
CA GLY A 340 17.25 -10.02 -7.41
C GLY A 340 17.32 -8.82 -8.37
N ALA A 341 17.40 -7.60 -7.84
CA ALA A 341 17.54 -6.38 -8.62
C ALA A 341 18.88 -6.33 -9.38
N GLY A 342 19.97 -6.74 -8.73
CA GLY A 342 21.29 -6.85 -9.38
C GLY A 342 21.28 -7.83 -10.55
N ILE A 343 20.70 -9.02 -10.38
CA ILE A 343 20.54 -10.02 -11.46
C ILE A 343 19.65 -9.45 -12.57
N ALA A 344 18.52 -8.83 -12.21
CA ALA A 344 17.61 -8.23 -13.17
C ALA A 344 18.31 -7.17 -14.05
N LEU A 345 19.11 -6.28 -13.43
CA LEU A 345 19.89 -5.27 -14.15
C LEU A 345 20.90 -5.91 -15.09
N VAL A 346 21.74 -6.84 -14.61
CA VAL A 346 22.82 -7.42 -15.41
C VAL A 346 22.28 -8.23 -16.60
N VAL A 347 21.20 -8.97 -16.41
CA VAL A 347 20.65 -9.84 -17.47
C VAL A 347 19.87 -9.04 -18.51
N ASN A 348 19.12 -8.02 -18.10
CA ASN A 348 18.27 -7.24 -19.01
C ASN A 348 19.03 -6.07 -19.67
N PHE A 349 20.07 -5.54 -19.03
CA PHE A 349 20.84 -4.36 -19.46
C PHE A 349 22.33 -4.67 -19.51
N ARG A 350 22.90 -4.79 -20.71
CA ARG A 350 24.23 -5.36 -20.92
C ARG A 350 25.42 -4.46 -20.61
N GLY A 351 25.21 -3.22 -20.22
CA GLY A 351 26.30 -2.29 -19.96
C GLY A 351 25.94 -1.18 -19.00
N ILE A 352 26.95 -0.55 -18.41
CA ILE A 352 26.77 0.57 -17.47
C ILE A 352 25.93 1.69 -18.10
N LYS A 353 26.07 1.91 -19.42
CA LYS A 353 25.34 2.95 -20.15
C LYS A 353 23.82 2.67 -20.21
N ASP A 354 23.42 1.38 -20.12
CA ASP A 354 22.02 0.97 -20.12
C ASP A 354 21.49 0.80 -18.69
N GLN A 355 22.35 0.35 -17.75
CA GLN A 355 21.97 0.10 -16.36
C GLN A 355 21.78 1.41 -15.56
N ALA A 356 22.66 2.40 -15.76
CA ALA A 356 22.61 3.63 -15.00
C ALA A 356 21.32 4.46 -15.24
N PRO A 357 20.84 4.64 -16.49
CA PRO A 357 19.54 5.28 -16.72
C PRO A 357 18.37 4.55 -16.08
N GLU A 358 18.41 3.22 -16.06
CA GLU A 358 17.34 2.40 -15.46
C GLU A 358 17.27 2.59 -13.93
N ILE A 359 18.43 2.61 -13.26
CA ILE A 359 18.50 2.92 -11.82
C ILE A 359 17.94 4.32 -11.54
N VAL A 360 18.29 5.30 -12.37
CA VAL A 360 17.85 6.69 -12.22
C VAL A 360 16.34 6.84 -12.50
N ALA A 361 15.79 6.03 -13.40
CA ALA A 361 14.36 6.07 -13.73
C ALA A 361 13.46 5.81 -12.51
N HIS A 362 13.89 4.93 -11.60
CA HIS A 362 13.15 4.59 -10.39
C HIS A 362 13.52 5.44 -9.16
N ALA A 363 14.54 6.32 -9.28
CA ALA A 363 15.03 7.13 -8.15
C ALA A 363 13.94 8.00 -7.49
N PRO A 364 13.02 8.67 -8.20
CA PRO A 364 11.98 9.48 -7.56
C PRO A 364 11.07 8.65 -6.62
N SER A 365 10.64 7.48 -7.04
CA SER A 365 9.82 6.57 -6.22
C SER A 365 10.60 6.06 -5.01
N ILE A 366 11.86 5.66 -5.21
CA ILE A 366 12.75 5.21 -4.14
C ILE A 366 12.95 6.32 -3.11
N VAL A 367 13.32 7.53 -3.55
CA VAL A 367 13.54 8.67 -2.65
C VAL A 367 12.29 9.01 -1.88
N GLY A 368 11.11 9.04 -2.54
CA GLY A 368 9.85 9.33 -1.88
C GLY A 368 9.54 8.37 -0.72
N VAL A 369 9.71 7.08 -0.94
CA VAL A 369 9.35 6.05 0.05
C VAL A 369 10.44 5.88 1.12
N VAL A 370 11.71 5.78 0.73
CA VAL A 370 12.84 5.55 1.66
C VAL A 370 13.03 6.74 2.60
N SER A 371 12.88 7.97 2.09
CA SER A 371 12.97 9.17 2.94
C SER A 371 11.88 9.22 4.02
N MET A 372 10.70 8.69 3.73
CA MET A 372 9.61 8.59 4.72
C MET A 372 9.96 7.62 5.84
N VAL A 373 10.56 6.47 5.53
CA VAL A 373 10.99 5.48 6.54
C VAL A 373 12.07 6.08 7.44
N ILE A 374 13.06 6.75 6.85
CA ILE A 374 14.13 7.40 7.62
C ILE A 374 13.55 8.54 8.48
N ALA A 375 12.64 9.35 7.95
CA ALA A 375 11.97 10.41 8.70
C ALA A 375 11.12 9.86 9.84
N ALA A 376 10.47 8.71 9.65
CA ALA A 376 9.73 8.02 10.71
C ALA A 376 10.63 7.55 11.86
N GLY A 377 11.90 7.22 11.56
CA GLY A 377 12.92 6.94 12.57
C GLY A 377 13.13 8.08 13.55
N VAL A 378 12.98 9.34 13.11
CA VAL A 378 13.02 10.49 14.01
C VAL A 378 11.87 10.46 15.02
N LEU A 379 10.64 10.22 14.53
CA LEU A 379 9.46 10.16 15.41
C LEU A 379 9.57 9.01 16.42
N VAL A 380 9.92 7.81 15.95
CA VAL A 380 10.03 6.62 16.80
C VAL A 380 11.17 6.79 17.80
N GLY A 381 12.34 7.28 17.37
CA GLY A 381 13.48 7.52 18.24
C GLY A 381 13.17 8.53 19.36
N VAL A 382 12.47 9.61 19.03
CA VAL A 382 12.04 10.59 20.03
C VAL A 382 10.99 10.02 20.97
N LEU A 383 9.94 9.37 20.46
CA LEU A 383 8.87 8.78 21.29
C LEU A 383 9.41 7.75 22.29
N SER A 384 10.25 6.83 21.81
CA SER A 384 10.82 5.78 22.65
C SER A 384 11.94 6.30 23.55
N GLY A 385 12.89 7.06 22.99
CA GLY A 385 14.05 7.54 23.72
C GLY A 385 13.72 8.52 24.86
N THR A 386 12.60 9.27 24.75
CA THR A 386 12.14 10.16 25.83
C THR A 386 11.17 9.49 26.81
N GLY A 387 10.74 8.25 26.55
CA GLY A 387 9.73 7.54 27.34
C GLY A 387 8.29 8.06 27.15
N MET A 388 8.05 8.94 26.16
CA MET A 388 6.70 9.46 25.90
C MET A 388 5.74 8.34 25.50
N VAL A 389 6.18 7.35 24.72
CA VAL A 389 5.32 6.23 24.29
C VAL A 389 4.90 5.37 25.48
N ASP A 390 5.80 5.09 26.41
CA ASP A 390 5.52 4.30 27.61
C ASP A 390 4.56 5.00 28.55
N ALA A 391 4.77 6.32 28.78
CA ALA A 391 3.89 7.14 29.58
C ALA A 391 2.46 7.20 28.98
N MET A 392 2.35 7.40 27.66
CA MET A 392 1.05 7.40 26.95
C MET A 392 0.36 6.03 27.04
N ALA A 393 1.10 4.95 26.87
CA ALA A 393 0.59 3.59 26.94
C ALA A 393 0.08 3.24 28.34
N THR A 394 0.84 3.59 29.38
CA THR A 394 0.45 3.43 30.79
C THR A 394 -0.83 4.21 31.08
N TRP A 395 -0.93 5.44 30.60
CA TRP A 395 -2.14 6.25 30.77
C TRP A 395 -3.36 5.62 30.09
N ILE A 396 -3.22 5.16 28.84
CA ILE A 396 -4.30 4.47 28.11
C ILE A 396 -4.72 3.21 28.85
N THR A 397 -3.77 2.40 29.31
CA THR A 397 -4.04 1.15 30.06
C THR A 397 -4.83 1.43 31.34
N ASN A 398 -4.53 2.53 32.03
CA ASN A 398 -5.24 2.93 33.26
C ASN A 398 -6.66 3.46 33.00
N VAL A 399 -6.90 4.08 31.84
CA VAL A 399 -8.21 4.61 31.44
C VAL A 399 -9.08 3.55 30.76
N LEU A 400 -8.45 2.59 30.06
CA LEU A 400 -9.16 1.53 29.34
C LEU A 400 -9.83 0.57 30.35
N PRO A 401 -11.12 0.23 30.16
CA PRO A 401 -11.74 -0.82 30.96
C PRO A 401 -10.93 -2.11 30.88
N PRO A 402 -10.54 -2.74 31.99
CA PRO A 402 -9.68 -3.94 31.99
C PRO A 402 -10.22 -5.07 31.11
N ALA A 403 -11.56 -5.16 30.99
CA ALA A 403 -12.21 -6.16 30.15
C ALA A 403 -11.92 -6.00 28.64
N LEU A 404 -11.48 -4.82 28.17
CA LEU A 404 -11.17 -4.55 26.77
C LEU A 404 -9.70 -4.79 26.42
N GLY A 405 -8.81 -4.76 27.40
CA GLY A 405 -7.36 -4.93 27.20
C GLY A 405 -7.01 -6.18 26.40
N PRO A 406 -7.51 -7.38 26.81
CA PRO A 406 -7.24 -8.62 26.10
C PRO A 406 -7.71 -8.68 24.65
N PHE A 407 -8.58 -7.76 24.22
CA PHE A 407 -9.14 -7.66 22.87
C PHE A 407 -8.54 -6.52 22.03
N LEU A 408 -7.46 -5.88 22.48
CA LEU A 408 -6.90 -4.73 21.77
C LEU A 408 -6.47 -5.04 20.34
N ALA A 409 -6.00 -6.27 20.04
CA ALA A 409 -5.64 -6.65 18.68
C ALA A 409 -6.87 -6.65 17.74
N PRO A 410 -7.96 -7.39 17.97
CA PRO A 410 -9.14 -7.32 17.10
C PRO A 410 -9.79 -5.93 17.10
N ILE A 411 -9.77 -5.20 18.21
CA ILE A 411 -10.25 -3.82 18.29
C ILE A 411 -9.44 -2.94 17.34
N THR A 412 -8.11 -3.04 17.35
CA THR A 412 -7.23 -2.30 16.44
C THR A 412 -7.50 -2.66 14.98
N GLY A 413 -7.73 -3.94 14.69
CA GLY A 413 -8.11 -4.39 13.35
C GLY A 413 -9.41 -3.73 12.86
N VAL A 414 -10.44 -3.68 13.70
CA VAL A 414 -11.71 -3.00 13.37
C VAL A 414 -11.53 -1.49 13.26
N LEU A 415 -10.80 -0.86 14.18
CA LEU A 415 -10.54 0.59 14.17
C LEU A 415 -9.67 1.03 12.98
N SER A 416 -8.78 0.16 12.49
CA SER A 416 -7.96 0.47 11.33
C SER A 416 -8.80 0.76 10.08
N ILE A 417 -9.99 0.15 9.97
CA ILE A 417 -10.91 0.32 8.83
C ILE A 417 -11.35 1.79 8.68
N PRO A 418 -12.04 2.42 9.67
CA PRO A 418 -12.44 3.82 9.54
C PRO A 418 -11.25 4.78 9.68
N PHE A 419 -10.29 4.50 10.55
CA PHE A 419 -9.19 5.44 10.79
C PHE A 419 -8.34 5.64 9.55
N THR A 420 -7.90 4.57 8.89
CA THR A 420 -7.12 4.70 7.67
C THR A 420 -7.91 5.25 6.49
N PHE A 421 -9.25 5.22 6.53
CA PHE A 421 -10.07 5.89 5.52
C PHE A 421 -10.13 7.41 5.71
N PHE A 422 -10.28 7.88 6.97
CA PHE A 422 -10.44 9.30 7.27
C PHE A 422 -9.13 10.03 7.52
N MET A 423 -8.02 9.32 7.76
CA MET A 423 -6.69 9.87 7.91
C MET A 423 -5.69 9.17 6.98
N SER A 424 -4.50 9.75 6.82
CA SER A 424 -3.43 9.12 6.04
C SER A 424 -2.87 7.88 6.77
N ASN A 425 -2.29 6.95 6.00
CA ASN A 425 -1.54 5.84 6.59
C ASN A 425 -0.43 6.33 7.53
N ASP A 426 0.26 7.42 7.18
CA ASP A 426 1.32 7.98 8.01
C ASP A 426 0.80 8.41 9.39
N ALA A 427 -0.34 9.11 9.42
CA ALA A 427 -0.96 9.54 10.66
C ALA A 427 -1.40 8.35 11.54
N PHE A 428 -1.94 7.31 10.94
CA PHE A 428 -2.37 6.12 11.67
C PHE A 428 -1.18 5.28 12.16
N TYR A 429 -0.27 4.90 11.26
CA TYR A 429 0.81 3.98 11.60
C TYR A 429 1.89 4.62 12.47
N PHE A 430 2.22 5.88 12.26
CA PHE A 430 3.24 6.56 13.06
C PHE A 430 2.66 7.30 14.28
N GLY A 431 1.40 7.73 14.22
CA GLY A 431 0.78 8.49 15.29
C GLY A 431 0.02 7.63 16.32
N ILE A 432 -0.78 6.67 15.85
CA ILE A 432 -1.73 5.94 16.69
C ILE A 432 -1.23 4.53 17.04
N LEU A 433 -0.74 3.79 16.05
CA LEU A 433 -0.40 2.38 16.21
C LEU A 433 0.66 2.11 17.28
N PRO A 434 1.77 2.89 17.43
CA PRO A 434 2.76 2.63 18.47
C PRO A 434 2.18 2.70 19.88
N VAL A 435 1.31 3.68 20.11
CA VAL A 435 0.67 3.87 21.41
C VAL A 435 -0.30 2.73 21.73
N LEU A 436 -1.08 2.29 20.74
CA LEU A 436 -1.96 1.13 20.90
C LEU A 436 -1.16 -0.16 21.13
N ALA A 437 -0.06 -0.36 20.38
CA ALA A 437 0.78 -1.54 20.52
C ALA A 437 1.46 -1.60 21.89
N GLN A 438 2.02 -0.47 22.36
CA GLN A 438 2.61 -0.41 23.69
C GLN A 438 1.57 -0.61 24.80
N SER A 439 0.37 -0.06 24.64
CA SER A 439 -0.74 -0.34 25.56
C SER A 439 -1.13 -1.81 25.58
N ALA A 440 -1.16 -2.45 24.39
CA ALA A 440 -1.50 -3.86 24.23
C ALA A 440 -0.43 -4.80 24.82
N ALA A 441 0.84 -4.40 24.79
CA ALA A 441 1.95 -5.14 25.39
C ALA A 441 1.74 -5.33 26.91
N ASN A 442 1.13 -4.36 27.60
CA ASN A 442 0.76 -4.47 29.01
C ASN A 442 -0.28 -5.56 29.30
N PHE A 443 -0.99 -6.03 28.25
CA PHE A 443 -1.94 -7.14 28.32
C PHE A 443 -1.38 -8.43 27.68
N GLY A 444 -0.08 -8.46 27.33
CA GLY A 444 0.59 -9.63 26.77
C GLY A 444 0.37 -9.83 25.26
N ILE A 445 -0.06 -8.79 24.54
CA ILE A 445 -0.21 -8.80 23.08
C ILE A 445 1.08 -8.29 22.47
N ASP A 446 1.69 -9.07 21.56
CA ASP A 446 2.95 -8.72 20.90
C ASP A 446 2.74 -7.56 19.90
N PRO A 447 3.69 -6.59 19.79
CA PRO A 447 3.62 -5.53 18.79
C PRO A 447 3.43 -6.02 17.35
N VAL A 448 4.01 -7.17 16.99
CA VAL A 448 3.83 -7.76 15.66
C VAL A 448 2.38 -8.21 15.41
N GLU A 449 1.68 -8.68 16.44
CA GLU A 449 0.27 -9.05 16.36
C GLU A 449 -0.63 -7.82 16.17
N MET A 450 -0.27 -6.72 16.82
CA MET A 450 -0.93 -5.43 16.61
C MET A 450 -0.70 -4.91 15.19
N ALA A 451 0.50 -5.06 14.65
CA ALA A 451 0.79 -4.75 13.26
C ALA A 451 -0.07 -5.56 12.29
N ARG A 452 -0.16 -6.90 12.49
CA ARG A 452 -0.99 -7.81 11.69
C ARG A 452 -2.46 -7.41 11.72
N ALA A 453 -2.99 -7.09 12.89
CA ALA A 453 -4.36 -6.61 13.02
C ALA A 453 -4.57 -5.30 12.24
N SER A 454 -3.66 -4.36 12.37
CA SER A 454 -3.77 -3.01 11.80
C SER A 454 -3.82 -2.95 10.27
N ILE A 455 -3.10 -3.87 9.58
CA ILE A 455 -3.05 -3.89 8.11
C ILE A 455 -4.33 -4.43 7.46
N THR A 456 -5.23 -5.05 8.23
CA THR A 456 -6.48 -5.60 7.68
C THR A 456 -7.45 -4.54 7.18
N GLY A 457 -7.29 -3.27 7.56
CA GLY A 457 -8.08 -2.13 7.08
C GLY A 457 -7.72 -1.65 5.66
N GLN A 458 -6.68 -2.18 5.05
CA GLN A 458 -6.14 -1.66 3.79
C GLN A 458 -7.07 -1.75 2.57
N PRO A 459 -7.95 -2.76 2.42
CA PRO A 459 -8.96 -2.74 1.38
C PRO A 459 -9.85 -1.49 1.40
N VAL A 460 -10.14 -0.94 2.59
CA VAL A 460 -10.92 0.30 2.76
C VAL A 460 -10.05 1.53 2.60
N HIS A 461 -8.82 1.53 3.16
CA HIS A 461 -7.89 2.65 3.04
C HIS A 461 -7.66 3.06 1.59
N LEU A 462 -7.38 2.11 0.71
CA LEU A 462 -7.13 2.36 -0.71
C LEU A 462 -8.30 3.03 -1.45
N GLN A 463 -9.49 3.05 -0.84
CA GLN A 463 -10.66 3.75 -1.39
C GLN A 463 -10.80 5.17 -0.82
N SER A 464 -9.92 5.58 0.09
CA SER A 464 -9.98 6.91 0.71
C SER A 464 -9.75 8.03 -0.32
N PRO A 465 -10.50 9.13 -0.24
CA PRO A 465 -10.24 10.32 -1.07
C PRO A 465 -8.89 10.98 -0.77
N LEU A 466 -8.22 10.56 0.31
CA LEU A 466 -6.88 11.03 0.67
C LEU A 466 -5.78 10.27 -0.07
N VAL A 467 -6.10 9.16 -0.75
CA VAL A 467 -5.16 8.37 -1.55
C VAL A 467 -5.13 8.88 -2.99
N PRO A 468 -4.00 9.46 -3.45
CA PRO A 468 -3.92 10.02 -4.81
C PRO A 468 -4.21 9.00 -5.91
N ALA A 469 -3.77 7.75 -5.72
CA ALA A 469 -3.95 6.68 -6.69
C ALA A 469 -5.44 6.42 -7.01
N ILE A 470 -6.35 6.48 -6.01
CA ILE A 470 -7.77 6.28 -6.27
C ILE A 470 -8.37 7.44 -7.08
N LEU A 471 -7.90 8.67 -6.85
CA LEU A 471 -8.31 9.84 -7.64
C LEU A 471 -7.86 9.70 -9.09
N LEU A 472 -6.65 9.15 -9.30
CA LEU A 472 -6.15 8.81 -10.62
C LEU A 472 -7.03 7.74 -11.30
N LEU A 473 -7.35 6.65 -10.60
CA LEU A 473 -8.20 5.56 -11.11
C LEU A 473 -9.55 6.09 -11.61
N VAL A 474 -10.25 6.86 -10.78
CA VAL A 474 -11.58 7.37 -11.15
C VAL A 474 -11.50 8.41 -12.27
N SER A 475 -10.43 9.21 -12.31
CA SER A 475 -10.16 10.16 -13.38
C SER A 475 -9.90 9.47 -14.72
N LEU A 476 -9.02 8.46 -14.74
CA LEU A 476 -8.70 7.67 -15.94
C LEU A 476 -9.94 6.96 -16.51
N ALA A 477 -10.80 6.46 -15.63
CA ALA A 477 -12.02 5.77 -16.03
C ALA A 477 -13.19 6.70 -16.33
N GLY A 478 -13.07 8.02 -16.11
CA GLY A 478 -14.15 8.99 -16.27
C GLY A 478 -15.31 8.77 -15.29
N VAL A 479 -15.03 8.28 -14.08
CA VAL A 479 -16.01 7.93 -13.05
C VAL A 479 -16.04 8.99 -11.95
N ASN A 480 -17.23 9.27 -11.42
CA ASN A 480 -17.36 10.09 -10.22
C ASN A 480 -16.94 9.31 -8.98
N LEU A 481 -16.15 9.94 -8.09
CA LEU A 481 -15.67 9.32 -6.86
C LEU A 481 -16.81 8.82 -5.95
N GLY A 482 -17.92 9.55 -5.89
CA GLY A 482 -19.10 9.15 -5.11
C GLY A 482 -19.75 7.86 -5.62
N ASP A 483 -19.83 7.68 -6.96
CA ASP A 483 -20.34 6.46 -7.58
C ASP A 483 -19.40 5.26 -7.34
N HIS A 484 -18.08 5.51 -7.41
CA HIS A 484 -17.07 4.54 -7.03
C HIS A 484 -17.25 4.11 -5.56
N HIS A 485 -17.28 5.07 -4.62
CA HIS A 485 -17.44 4.78 -3.19
C HIS A 485 -18.72 4.01 -2.89
N ARG A 486 -19.86 4.43 -3.46
CA ARG A 486 -21.14 3.72 -3.29
C ARG A 486 -21.04 2.25 -3.67
N LYS A 487 -20.21 1.93 -4.67
CA LYS A 487 -20.06 0.56 -5.16
C LYS A 487 -18.98 -0.22 -4.42
N VAL A 488 -17.87 0.41 -4.01
CA VAL A 488 -16.71 -0.29 -3.47
C VAL A 488 -16.70 -0.39 -1.94
N LEU A 489 -17.10 0.66 -1.18
CA LEU A 489 -16.80 0.76 0.25
C LEU A 489 -17.34 -0.42 1.07
N TRP A 490 -18.61 -0.77 0.92
CA TRP A 490 -19.17 -1.88 1.70
C TRP A 490 -18.50 -3.24 1.38
N ARG A 491 -18.03 -3.42 0.13
CA ARG A 491 -17.29 -4.61 -0.29
C ARG A 491 -15.90 -4.61 0.35
N ALA A 492 -15.26 -3.48 0.36
CA ALA A 492 -13.96 -3.30 1.01
C ALA A 492 -14.03 -3.57 2.52
N VAL A 493 -15.09 -3.11 3.19
CA VAL A 493 -15.35 -3.44 4.60
C VAL A 493 -15.49 -4.95 4.80
N ILE A 494 -16.25 -5.64 3.94
CA ILE A 494 -16.41 -7.10 4.04
C ILE A 494 -15.06 -7.79 3.85
N VAL A 495 -14.26 -7.39 2.84
CA VAL A 495 -12.93 -7.97 2.61
C VAL A 495 -12.03 -7.74 3.83
N SER A 496 -12.01 -6.52 4.38
CA SER A 496 -11.25 -6.19 5.59
C SER A 496 -11.64 -7.06 6.78
N LEU A 497 -12.95 -7.21 7.04
CA LEU A 497 -13.45 -8.04 8.13
C LEU A 497 -13.18 -9.53 7.92
N VAL A 498 -13.25 -10.03 6.66
CA VAL A 498 -12.86 -11.41 6.34
C VAL A 498 -11.37 -11.61 6.58
N MET A 499 -10.51 -10.67 6.15
CA MET A 499 -9.07 -10.76 6.39
C MET A 499 -8.76 -10.77 7.89
N LEU A 500 -9.40 -9.89 8.68
CA LEU A 500 -9.27 -9.89 10.14
C LEU A 500 -9.76 -11.20 10.74
N GLY A 501 -10.96 -11.67 10.36
CA GLY A 501 -11.54 -12.90 10.88
C GLY A 501 -10.69 -14.13 10.58
N ILE A 502 -10.15 -14.26 9.37
CA ILE A 502 -9.23 -15.35 9.02
C ILE A 502 -7.89 -15.19 9.74
N GLY A 503 -7.36 -13.97 9.87
CA GLY A 503 -6.17 -13.71 10.67
C GLY A 503 -6.31 -14.17 12.12
N ILE A 504 -7.49 -13.99 12.71
CA ILE A 504 -7.83 -14.50 14.05
C ILE A 504 -7.94 -16.04 14.04
N LEU A 505 -8.64 -16.62 13.07
CA LEU A 505 -8.85 -18.07 13.00
C LEU A 505 -7.56 -18.85 12.83
N VAL A 506 -6.58 -18.31 12.11
CA VAL A 506 -5.27 -18.97 11.93
C VAL A 506 -4.26 -18.62 13.04
N GLY A 507 -4.66 -17.82 14.04
CA GLY A 507 -3.81 -17.42 15.15
C GLY A 507 -2.75 -16.37 14.81
N ALA A 508 -2.83 -15.72 13.64
CA ALA A 508 -1.95 -14.62 13.27
C ALA A 508 -2.26 -13.33 14.04
N VAL A 509 -3.51 -13.16 14.45
CA VAL A 509 -4.02 -12.09 15.31
C VAL A 509 -4.70 -12.74 16.50
N PRO A 510 -4.30 -12.48 17.75
CA PRO A 510 -4.97 -13.06 18.91
C PRO A 510 -6.39 -12.46 19.04
N PHE A 511 -7.39 -13.32 19.24
CA PHE A 511 -8.73 -12.85 19.55
C PHE A 511 -8.84 -12.37 21.00
N PHE A 512 -8.21 -13.12 21.91
CA PHE A 512 -8.21 -12.89 23.34
C PHE A 512 -6.90 -13.39 23.93
N VAL A 513 -6.28 -12.60 24.77
CA VAL A 513 -5.10 -13.03 25.56
C VAL A 513 -5.53 -13.20 27.01
N ALA A 514 -5.39 -14.42 27.53
CA ALA A 514 -5.67 -14.70 28.93
C ALA A 514 -4.60 -14.04 29.81
N GLN A 515 -5.02 -13.28 30.80
CA GLN A 515 -4.15 -12.70 31.83
C GLN A 515 -3.73 -13.75 32.87
#